data_670653aabbde7820ce71c518d96cbc91
#
_entry.id   670653aabbde7820ce71c518d96cbc91
#
_cell.length_a   1.000
_cell.length_b   1.000
_cell.length_c   1.000
_cell.angle_alpha   90.00
_cell.angle_beta   90.00
_cell.angle_gamma   90.00
#
_symmetry.space_group_name_H-M   'P 1'
#
loop_
_entity.id
_entity.type
_entity.pdbx_description
1 polymer ?
#
loop_
_entity_poly.entity_id
_entity_poly.type
_entity_poly.pdbx_seq_one_letter_code
_entity_poly.pdbx_strand_id
1 'polypeptide(L)'
;MKIVETRTKEYITPIKVIKTEGLIENANILIKDFEKQNFFRAKSLCTVKGKGYIILDFGREIFGTLRIQTNRYQNEIKGDNFRIRFGESLTETCSEINEKGETNDHSTRDMRIYMSSNSDMEWGSTGFRFVRIDFLVDQVYTINGIAAGFIHCGYEKKGSFIGYGRMKDIYDTAAYTLMLNMQNTVWDGIKRDQHTWVGDLYPEMLGILLTYGNVPVLKDTLLGVVSHYEMPVWYNDIPTYNIWFMLCVNDFVKYSGRRDEALISALKENLRLFDECVSENGEINFKTPDLYFWVDDFFEWPCFGTEDGKTGIFYLLKYTLKKIIEEKFFDESIISGAKRIYEKIKNRKLPLTKIKSVESLRVLCGEDVDEGLQVIENGGANGCSVFFMYFILKALAENGKCAFALKIADEYYGAMLDKGATTFWENFDMEWTKNSCRIDRFPNDNEKDIHGDFGANCYAGFRHSLCHGWSCGVIAFLAENVFGIKIKKAGFVAISVNPFQDNEYSKGAIPTPFGEIIIEKGGKEKPLELTTPKEITIIS
;
A
#
# COMPACT_ATOMS: atom_id res chain seq x y z
N MET A 1 -12.11 1.69 -31.17
CA MET A 1 -11.54 2.55 -30.12
C MET A 1 -10.07 2.16 -29.95
N LYS A 2 -9.12 3.07 -29.88
CA LYS A 2 -7.70 2.77 -29.62
C LYS A 2 -7.41 3.09 -28.16
N ILE A 3 -7.00 2.10 -27.40
CA ILE A 3 -6.51 2.28 -26.04
C ILE A 3 -4.99 2.34 -26.10
N VAL A 4 -4.39 3.36 -25.53
CA VAL A 4 -2.94 3.55 -25.47
C VAL A 4 -2.47 3.25 -24.06
N GLU A 5 -1.50 2.35 -23.93
CA GLU A 5 -0.80 2.14 -22.66
C GLU A 5 0.01 3.40 -22.31
N THR A 6 -0.22 3.93 -21.13
CA THR A 6 0.41 5.18 -20.67
C THR A 6 1.51 4.97 -19.63
N ARG A 7 1.63 3.75 -19.11
CA ARG A 7 2.68 3.43 -18.14
C ARG A 7 4.05 3.33 -18.80
N THR A 8 5.06 3.69 -18.06
CA THR A 8 6.46 3.53 -18.44
C THR A 8 6.91 2.09 -18.19
N LYS A 9 7.73 1.56 -19.10
CA LYS A 9 8.42 0.28 -18.93
C LYS A 9 9.92 0.49 -19.07
N GLU A 10 10.65 0.16 -18.01
CA GLU A 10 12.11 0.22 -17.96
C GLU A 10 12.70 -1.18 -17.79
N TYR A 11 13.88 -1.42 -18.35
CA TYR A 11 14.57 -2.70 -18.13
C TYR A 11 15.67 -2.53 -17.09
N ILE A 12 15.55 -3.29 -16.00
CA ILE A 12 16.50 -3.29 -14.89
C ILE A 12 17.12 -4.68 -14.76
N THR A 13 18.43 -4.73 -14.56
CA THR A 13 19.15 -5.98 -14.33
C THR A 13 19.07 -6.40 -12.87
N PRO A 14 19.15 -7.70 -12.55
CA PRO A 14 19.33 -8.13 -11.17
C PRO A 14 20.65 -7.57 -10.62
N ILE A 15 20.67 -7.28 -9.33
CA ILE A 15 21.85 -6.77 -8.65
C ILE A 15 22.75 -7.90 -8.11
N LYS A 16 22.18 -9.11 -7.99
CA LYS A 16 22.91 -10.23 -7.39
C LYS A 16 22.41 -11.58 -7.92
N VAL A 17 23.33 -12.50 -8.12
CA VAL A 17 23.06 -13.94 -8.20
C VAL A 17 23.12 -14.50 -6.78
N ILE A 18 21.98 -14.94 -6.26
CA ILE A 18 21.87 -15.46 -4.88
C ILE A 18 22.42 -16.88 -4.79
N LYS A 19 21.98 -17.74 -5.72
CA LYS A 19 22.36 -19.15 -5.73
C LYS A 19 22.27 -19.72 -7.14
N THR A 20 23.16 -20.67 -7.42
CA THR A 20 23.11 -21.51 -8.60
C THR A 20 23.20 -22.98 -8.20
N GLU A 21 22.55 -23.85 -8.94
CA GLU A 21 22.66 -25.30 -8.83
C GLU A 21 22.83 -25.93 -10.21
N GLY A 22 23.63 -26.97 -10.32
CA GLY A 22 24.05 -27.55 -11.59
C GLY A 22 25.36 -26.95 -12.11
N LEU A 23 25.73 -27.31 -13.34
CA LEU A 23 26.94 -26.81 -14.00
C LEU A 23 26.63 -25.48 -14.71
N ILE A 24 26.86 -24.37 -14.01
CA ILE A 24 26.56 -23.01 -14.51
C ILE A 24 27.84 -22.19 -14.53
N GLU A 25 28.23 -21.74 -15.71
CA GLU A 25 29.42 -20.94 -15.94
C GLU A 25 29.04 -19.48 -16.21
N ASN A 26 29.80 -18.54 -15.68
CA ASN A 26 29.68 -17.10 -15.90
C ASN A 26 28.31 -16.50 -15.49
N ALA A 27 27.64 -17.01 -14.47
CA ALA A 27 26.35 -16.48 -13.99
C ALA A 27 26.40 -14.98 -13.66
N ASN A 28 27.57 -14.45 -13.23
CA ASN A 28 27.76 -13.01 -12.93
C ASN A 28 27.60 -12.07 -14.15
N ILE A 29 27.51 -12.60 -15.35
CA ILE A 29 27.17 -11.79 -16.54
C ILE A 29 25.74 -11.27 -16.44
N LEU A 30 24.85 -12.01 -15.80
CA LEU A 30 23.43 -11.69 -15.69
C LEU A 30 23.13 -10.45 -14.82
N ILE A 31 24.13 -10.00 -14.03
CA ILE A 31 24.03 -8.78 -13.21
C ILE A 31 24.71 -7.56 -13.83
N LYS A 32 25.15 -7.67 -15.07
CA LYS A 32 25.74 -6.56 -15.85
C LYS A 32 24.65 -5.84 -16.63
N ASP A 33 25.05 -4.75 -17.30
CA ASP A 33 24.16 -3.98 -18.17
C ASP A 33 23.48 -4.90 -19.19
N PHE A 34 22.16 -4.69 -19.30
CA PHE A 34 21.32 -5.47 -20.20
C PHE A 34 21.40 -4.88 -21.61
N GLU A 35 21.75 -5.71 -22.58
CA GLU A 35 21.80 -5.32 -23.99
C GLU A 35 20.36 -5.17 -24.54
N LYS A 36 20.09 -4.05 -25.21
CA LYS A 36 18.76 -3.78 -25.80
C LYS A 36 18.38 -4.75 -26.93
N GLN A 37 19.38 -5.35 -27.55
CA GLN A 37 19.19 -6.31 -28.65
C GLN A 37 19.97 -7.58 -28.37
N ASN A 38 19.38 -8.70 -28.76
CA ASN A 38 20.06 -9.99 -28.74
C ASN A 38 20.99 -10.10 -29.96
N PHE A 39 22.28 -10.28 -29.72
CA PHE A 39 23.29 -10.43 -30.76
C PHE A 39 23.67 -11.89 -30.94
N PHE A 40 23.66 -12.35 -32.18
CA PHE A 40 23.88 -13.76 -32.57
C PHE A 40 25.24 -14.34 -32.10
N ARG A 41 26.22 -13.55 -31.80
CA ARG A 41 27.54 -13.94 -31.30
C ARG A 41 28.02 -13.05 -30.18
N ALA A 42 27.29 -13.06 -29.06
CA ALA A 42 27.74 -12.33 -27.89
C ALA A 42 29.11 -12.83 -27.39
N LYS A 43 29.95 -11.88 -26.97
CA LYS A 43 31.33 -12.21 -26.52
C LYS A 43 31.35 -12.93 -25.17
N SER A 44 30.31 -12.75 -24.38
CA SER A 44 30.20 -13.32 -23.03
C SER A 44 28.79 -13.86 -22.83
N LEU A 45 28.66 -15.07 -22.35
CA LEU A 45 27.40 -15.75 -22.13
C LEU A 45 27.42 -16.47 -20.78
N CYS A 46 26.28 -16.48 -20.12
CA CYS A 46 26.01 -17.44 -19.06
C CYS A 46 25.70 -18.77 -19.73
N THR A 47 26.45 -19.82 -19.37
CA THR A 47 26.27 -21.16 -19.93
C THR A 47 25.80 -22.11 -18.85
N VAL A 48 24.68 -22.80 -19.12
CA VAL A 48 24.11 -23.82 -18.24
C VAL A 48 24.25 -25.17 -18.95
N LYS A 49 24.92 -26.11 -18.30
CA LYS A 49 25.14 -27.48 -18.84
C LYS A 49 24.29 -28.46 -18.04
N GLY A 50 23.23 -28.96 -18.66
CA GLY A 50 22.28 -29.86 -18.02
C GLY A 50 21.17 -29.16 -17.28
N LYS A 51 20.54 -29.87 -16.35
CA LYS A 51 19.52 -29.35 -15.45
C LYS A 51 20.14 -28.56 -14.31
N GLY A 52 19.41 -27.61 -13.76
CA GLY A 52 19.84 -26.79 -12.65
C GLY A 52 18.94 -25.58 -12.46
N TYR A 53 19.36 -24.61 -11.64
CA TYR A 53 18.63 -23.36 -11.49
C TYR A 53 19.56 -22.18 -11.14
N ILE A 54 19.03 -20.99 -11.37
CA ILE A 54 19.61 -19.72 -10.97
C ILE A 54 18.57 -18.95 -10.17
N ILE A 55 18.98 -18.33 -9.03
CA ILE A 55 18.14 -17.39 -8.26
C ILE A 55 18.78 -16.01 -8.34
N LEU A 56 17.98 -15.03 -8.72
CA LEU A 56 18.35 -13.65 -8.93
C LEU A 56 17.62 -12.72 -7.95
N ASP A 57 18.33 -11.68 -7.43
CA ASP A 57 17.75 -10.61 -6.61
C ASP A 57 17.80 -9.30 -7.40
N PHE A 58 16.68 -8.62 -7.55
CA PHE A 58 16.57 -7.28 -8.17
C PHE A 58 16.79 -6.14 -7.17
N GLY A 59 17.06 -6.46 -5.90
CA GLY A 59 17.42 -5.51 -4.84
C GLY A 59 16.25 -4.86 -4.14
N ARG A 60 15.11 -4.75 -4.80
CA ARG A 60 13.88 -4.20 -4.26
C ARG A 60 12.67 -4.81 -4.96
N GLU A 61 11.52 -4.66 -4.32
CA GLU A 61 10.24 -5.04 -4.91
C GLU A 61 9.97 -4.24 -6.18
N ILE A 62 9.43 -4.89 -7.21
CA ILE A 62 9.05 -4.29 -8.50
C ILE A 62 7.77 -4.91 -9.01
N PHE A 63 7.01 -4.17 -9.82
CA PHE A 63 5.93 -4.71 -10.62
C PHE A 63 6.38 -4.84 -12.07
N GLY A 64 6.18 -6.00 -12.68
CA GLY A 64 6.53 -6.16 -14.09
C GLY A 64 6.75 -7.59 -14.57
N THR A 65 7.54 -7.71 -15.62
CA THR A 65 7.82 -8.95 -16.36
C THR A 65 9.27 -9.37 -16.18
N LEU A 66 9.58 -10.62 -16.53
CA LEU A 66 10.96 -11.09 -16.69
C LEU A 66 11.27 -11.24 -18.18
N ARG A 67 12.28 -10.53 -18.67
CA ARG A 67 12.82 -10.64 -20.02
C ARG A 67 14.06 -11.53 -20.00
N ILE A 68 14.07 -12.53 -20.88
CA ILE A 68 15.19 -13.47 -21.02
C ILE A 68 15.67 -13.44 -22.48
N GLN A 69 16.96 -13.23 -22.67
CA GLN A 69 17.62 -13.31 -23.96
C GLN A 69 18.47 -14.58 -24.02
N THR A 70 18.10 -15.50 -24.91
CA THR A 70 18.88 -16.71 -25.17
C THR A 70 19.72 -16.60 -26.42
N ASN A 71 20.80 -17.34 -26.46
CA ASN A 71 21.61 -17.55 -27.64
C ASN A 71 21.45 -19.00 -28.15
N ARG A 72 22.36 -19.47 -28.99
CA ARG A 72 22.26 -20.78 -29.58
C ARG A 72 22.29 -21.89 -28.52
N TYR A 73 21.34 -22.83 -28.63
CA TYR A 73 21.37 -24.09 -27.87
C TYR A 73 22.13 -25.16 -28.64
N GLN A 74 22.59 -26.17 -27.94
CA GLN A 74 23.33 -27.26 -28.56
C GLN A 74 22.38 -28.15 -29.40
N ASN A 75 21.21 -28.46 -28.87
CA ASN A 75 20.22 -29.35 -29.49
C ASN A 75 18.86 -28.64 -29.59
N GLU A 76 18.03 -29.11 -30.52
CA GLU A 76 16.62 -28.74 -30.60
C GLU A 76 15.86 -29.30 -29.39
N ILE A 77 14.97 -28.51 -28.80
CA ILE A 77 14.14 -28.89 -27.65
C ILE A 77 12.69 -28.98 -28.11
N LYS A 78 11.99 -29.97 -27.58
CA LYS A 78 10.54 -30.11 -27.73
C LYS A 78 9.90 -30.01 -26.33
N GLY A 79 8.91 -29.14 -26.20
CA GLY A 79 8.20 -28.92 -24.95
C GLY A 79 8.90 -27.95 -23.99
N ASP A 80 8.35 -27.79 -22.78
CA ASP A 80 8.82 -26.85 -21.80
C ASP A 80 10.24 -27.15 -21.34
N ASN A 81 11.07 -26.14 -21.34
CA ASN A 81 12.48 -26.25 -20.98
C ASN A 81 12.93 -25.31 -19.89
N PHE A 82 12.08 -24.34 -19.51
CA PHE A 82 12.29 -23.45 -18.38
C PHE A 82 11.08 -23.49 -17.44
N ARG A 83 11.33 -23.26 -16.15
CA ARG A 83 10.32 -22.87 -15.17
C ARG A 83 10.75 -21.57 -14.55
N ILE A 84 9.87 -20.58 -14.54
CA ILE A 84 10.09 -19.27 -13.94
C ILE A 84 9.23 -19.19 -12.70
N ARG A 85 9.83 -18.78 -11.58
CA ARG A 85 9.15 -18.53 -10.32
C ARG A 85 9.50 -17.13 -9.81
N PHE A 86 8.47 -16.36 -9.49
CA PHE A 86 8.59 -15.03 -8.91
C PHE A 86 8.34 -15.10 -7.42
N GLY A 87 9.00 -14.25 -6.63
CA GLY A 87 8.78 -14.15 -5.20
C GLY A 87 9.08 -12.75 -4.67
N GLU A 88 8.28 -12.30 -3.72
CA GLU A 88 8.55 -11.10 -2.91
C GLU A 88 9.60 -11.41 -1.84
N SER A 89 9.68 -12.67 -1.40
CA SER A 89 10.75 -13.18 -0.54
C SER A 89 11.54 -14.29 -1.23
N LEU A 90 12.75 -14.53 -0.72
CA LEU A 90 13.63 -15.56 -1.25
C LEU A 90 13.04 -16.97 -1.09
N THR A 91 12.37 -17.22 0.02
CA THR A 91 11.74 -18.50 0.33
C THR A 91 10.51 -18.75 -0.54
N GLU A 92 9.66 -17.74 -0.75
CA GLU A 92 8.53 -17.80 -1.69
C GLU A 92 8.99 -18.22 -3.08
N THR A 93 10.06 -17.60 -3.59
CA THR A 93 10.63 -17.92 -4.91
C THR A 93 11.02 -19.39 -5.07
N CYS A 94 11.22 -20.11 -3.96
CA CYS A 94 11.61 -21.51 -3.95
C CYS A 94 10.48 -22.48 -3.61
N SER A 95 9.30 -21.97 -3.23
CA SER A 95 8.15 -22.80 -2.83
C SER A 95 7.40 -23.36 -4.01
N GLU A 96 6.72 -24.47 -3.79
CA GLU A 96 5.79 -25.07 -4.77
C GLU A 96 4.39 -24.49 -4.59
N ILE A 97 3.58 -24.45 -5.66
CA ILE A 97 2.18 -24.05 -5.58
C ILE A 97 1.44 -24.90 -4.52
N ASN A 98 0.66 -24.25 -3.67
CA ASN A 98 -0.02 -24.78 -2.48
C ASN A 98 0.89 -25.06 -1.27
N GLU A 99 2.18 -24.80 -1.36
CA GLU A 99 3.06 -24.82 -0.19
C GLU A 99 2.95 -23.50 0.55
N LYS A 100 2.60 -23.53 1.84
CA LYS A 100 2.49 -22.34 2.70
C LYS A 100 1.67 -21.18 2.09
N GLY A 101 0.63 -21.50 1.34
CA GLY A 101 -0.23 -20.50 0.71
C GLY A 101 0.27 -19.96 -0.64
N GLU A 102 1.39 -20.48 -1.19
CA GLU A 102 1.85 -20.10 -2.54
C GLU A 102 0.79 -20.42 -3.59
N THR A 103 0.52 -19.48 -4.48
CA THR A 103 -0.60 -19.60 -5.43
C THR A 103 -0.36 -18.82 -6.72
N ASN A 104 -0.96 -19.29 -7.81
CA ASN A 104 -1.14 -18.54 -9.05
C ASN A 104 -2.48 -17.77 -9.10
N ASP A 105 -3.14 -17.64 -7.98
CA ASP A 105 -4.37 -16.90 -7.85
C ASP A 105 -4.15 -15.40 -8.16
N HIS A 106 -4.99 -14.83 -9.03
CA HIS A 106 -4.96 -13.44 -9.51
C HIS A 106 -3.74 -13.05 -10.37
N SER A 107 -2.61 -13.74 -10.24
CA SER A 107 -1.39 -13.48 -11.01
C SER A 107 -0.54 -14.74 -11.13
N THR A 108 0.01 -14.99 -12.31
CA THR A 108 0.85 -16.17 -12.52
C THR A 108 2.25 -15.92 -11.99
N ARG A 109 2.59 -16.63 -10.92
CA ARG A 109 3.87 -16.53 -10.21
C ARG A 109 4.82 -17.69 -10.49
N ASP A 110 4.28 -18.84 -10.89
CA ASP A 110 5.01 -20.06 -11.23
C ASP A 110 4.51 -20.59 -12.58
N MET A 111 5.40 -20.66 -13.56
CA MET A 111 5.05 -21.08 -14.91
C MET A 111 6.13 -21.90 -15.56
N ARG A 112 5.72 -22.94 -16.30
CA ARG A 112 6.60 -23.65 -17.22
C ARG A 112 6.44 -23.08 -18.63
N ILE A 113 7.55 -22.87 -19.31
CA ILE A 113 7.57 -22.25 -20.63
C ILE A 113 8.50 -22.98 -21.59
N TYR A 114 8.19 -22.87 -22.87
CA TYR A 114 9.15 -23.18 -23.94
C TYR A 114 9.89 -21.88 -24.31
N MET A 115 11.21 -21.91 -24.15
CA MET A 115 12.11 -20.85 -24.56
C MET A 115 12.99 -21.32 -25.70
N SER A 116 12.80 -20.77 -26.88
CA SER A 116 13.57 -21.17 -28.08
C SER A 116 15.00 -20.65 -28.03
N SER A 117 15.84 -21.24 -28.84
CA SER A 117 17.19 -20.75 -29.12
C SER A 117 17.13 -19.41 -29.87
N ASN A 118 18.09 -18.51 -29.64
CA ASN A 118 18.20 -17.19 -30.26
C ASN A 118 16.92 -16.36 -30.13
N SER A 119 16.32 -16.36 -28.95
CA SER A 119 15.09 -15.64 -28.67
C SER A 119 15.27 -14.53 -27.63
N ASP A 120 14.36 -13.59 -27.67
CA ASP A 120 14.25 -12.47 -26.74
C ASP A 120 12.76 -12.34 -26.40
N MET A 121 12.39 -12.76 -25.21
CA MET A 121 10.98 -12.89 -24.80
C MET A 121 10.77 -12.43 -23.36
N GLU A 122 9.54 -12.03 -23.08
CA GLU A 122 9.09 -11.59 -21.77
C GLU A 122 7.96 -12.45 -21.23
N TRP A 123 7.97 -12.65 -19.91
CA TRP A 123 7.05 -13.52 -19.19
C TRP A 123 6.59 -12.89 -17.90
N GLY A 124 5.35 -13.17 -17.50
CA GLY A 124 4.75 -12.69 -16.26
C GLY A 124 4.07 -11.35 -16.42
N SER A 125 3.67 -10.80 -15.33
CA SER A 125 3.26 -9.45 -14.96
C SER A 125 2.76 -9.55 -13.52
N THR A 126 3.67 -9.40 -12.55
CA THR A 126 3.38 -9.56 -11.12
C THR A 126 4.36 -8.73 -10.29
N GLY A 127 4.06 -8.59 -8.98
CA GLY A 127 5.00 -8.04 -8.01
C GLY A 127 6.06 -9.08 -7.64
N PHE A 128 7.32 -8.69 -7.58
CA PHE A 128 8.42 -9.57 -7.15
C PHE A 128 9.69 -8.77 -6.83
N ARG A 129 10.54 -9.35 -6.00
CA ARG A 129 11.93 -8.95 -5.83
C ARG A 129 12.89 -10.04 -6.33
N PHE A 130 12.52 -11.29 -6.19
CA PHE A 130 13.36 -12.44 -6.53
C PHE A 130 12.76 -13.23 -7.68
N VAL A 131 13.63 -13.82 -8.48
CA VAL A 131 13.25 -14.73 -9.55
C VAL A 131 14.12 -15.98 -9.50
N ARG A 132 13.48 -17.14 -9.58
CA ARG A 132 14.16 -18.42 -9.82
C ARG A 132 13.84 -18.92 -11.20
N ILE A 133 14.88 -19.32 -11.92
CA ILE A 133 14.78 -19.92 -13.25
C ILE A 133 15.35 -21.33 -13.16
N ASP A 134 14.49 -22.33 -13.35
CA ASP A 134 14.91 -23.73 -13.42
C ASP A 134 15.06 -24.15 -14.89
N PHE A 135 16.13 -24.88 -15.20
CA PHE A 135 16.43 -25.51 -16.48
C PHE A 135 15.97 -26.96 -16.43
N LEU A 136 14.94 -27.30 -17.19
CA LEU A 136 14.20 -28.58 -17.04
C LEU A 136 14.75 -29.72 -17.87
N VAL A 137 15.49 -29.42 -18.94
CA VAL A 137 15.99 -30.41 -19.92
C VAL A 137 17.50 -30.50 -19.85
N ASP A 138 18.01 -31.71 -19.97
CA ASP A 138 19.47 -31.98 -20.01
C ASP A 138 20.06 -31.56 -21.36
N GLN A 139 20.61 -30.34 -21.41
CA GLN A 139 21.29 -29.78 -22.57
C GLN A 139 22.18 -28.60 -22.23
N VAL A 140 22.83 -28.01 -23.21
CA VAL A 140 23.59 -26.76 -23.05
C VAL A 140 22.75 -25.56 -23.45
N TYR A 141 22.42 -24.72 -22.47
CA TYR A 141 21.77 -23.42 -22.67
C TYR A 141 22.81 -22.33 -22.68
N THR A 142 22.58 -21.31 -23.49
CA THR A 142 23.37 -20.07 -23.47
C THR A 142 22.44 -18.86 -23.34
N ILE A 143 22.71 -18.02 -22.34
CA ILE A 143 21.89 -16.87 -21.99
C ILE A 143 22.72 -15.59 -22.13
N ASN A 144 22.25 -14.63 -22.94
CA ASN A 144 22.88 -13.33 -23.12
C ASN A 144 22.62 -12.40 -21.95
N GLY A 145 21.40 -12.36 -21.47
CA GLY A 145 20.98 -11.44 -20.43
C GLY A 145 19.60 -11.77 -19.86
N ILE A 146 19.38 -11.26 -18.66
CA ILE A 146 18.11 -11.31 -17.97
C ILE A 146 17.85 -9.91 -17.41
N ALA A 147 16.64 -9.40 -17.61
CA ALA A 147 16.21 -8.15 -17.03
C ALA A 147 14.75 -8.22 -16.58
N ALA A 148 14.37 -7.47 -15.58
CA ALA A 148 12.97 -7.19 -15.30
C ALA A 148 12.47 -6.06 -16.19
N GLY A 149 11.32 -6.24 -16.81
CA GLY A 149 10.57 -5.14 -17.43
C GLY A 149 9.74 -4.44 -16.36
N PHE A 150 10.34 -3.48 -15.67
CA PHE A 150 9.72 -2.72 -14.58
C PHE A 150 8.66 -1.76 -15.14
N ILE A 151 7.43 -1.85 -14.64
CA ILE A 151 6.26 -1.11 -15.11
C ILE A 151 5.76 -0.17 -14.01
N HIS A 152 5.62 1.12 -14.33
CA HIS A 152 5.12 2.14 -13.41
C HIS A 152 4.56 3.36 -14.17
N CYS A 153 3.82 4.24 -13.48
CA CYS A 153 3.24 5.43 -14.10
C CYS A 153 4.22 6.59 -14.31
N GLY A 154 5.44 6.52 -13.79
CA GLY A 154 6.47 7.54 -13.96
C GLY A 154 6.19 8.86 -13.24
N TYR A 155 5.30 8.90 -12.25
CA TYR A 155 5.03 10.10 -11.48
C TYR A 155 6.23 10.48 -10.61
N GLU A 156 6.58 11.77 -10.65
CA GLU A 156 7.66 12.32 -9.85
C GLU A 156 7.26 12.43 -8.37
N LYS A 157 8.13 11.93 -7.48
CA LYS A 157 8.00 12.11 -6.05
C LYS A 157 8.36 13.55 -5.66
N LYS A 158 7.40 14.34 -5.20
CA LYS A 158 7.54 15.74 -4.79
C LYS A 158 7.64 15.87 -3.27
N GLY A 159 6.89 15.05 -2.55
CA GLY A 159 6.91 15.03 -1.11
C GLY A 159 8.19 14.44 -0.54
N SER A 160 8.60 14.90 0.64
CA SER A 160 9.76 14.37 1.36
C SER A 160 9.62 14.57 2.87
N PHE A 161 10.34 13.74 3.62
CA PHE A 161 10.45 13.86 5.07
C PHE A 161 11.85 13.46 5.54
N ILE A 162 12.43 14.26 6.44
CA ILE A 162 13.73 14.01 7.11
C ILE A 162 13.54 14.37 8.59
N GLY A 163 14.08 13.56 9.47
CA GLY A 163 14.04 13.73 10.92
C GLY A 163 13.52 12.49 11.64
N TYR A 164 13.57 12.51 12.98
CA TYR A 164 13.01 11.48 13.85
C TYR A 164 13.48 10.05 13.54
N GLY A 165 14.77 9.77 13.79
CA GLY A 165 15.30 8.43 13.63
C GLY A 165 15.19 7.92 12.19
N ARG A 166 14.47 6.81 12.00
CA ARG A 166 14.30 6.14 10.69
C ARG A 166 13.14 6.67 9.86
N MET A 167 12.45 7.76 10.27
CA MET A 167 11.26 8.25 9.58
C MET A 167 11.52 8.63 8.12
N LYS A 168 12.74 9.03 7.76
CA LYS A 168 13.11 9.23 6.34
C LYS A 168 12.98 7.93 5.54
N ASP A 169 13.56 6.85 6.05
CA ASP A 169 13.55 5.55 5.35
C ASP A 169 12.12 4.98 5.30
N ILE A 170 11.36 5.16 6.39
CA ILE A 170 9.94 4.80 6.47
C ILE A 170 9.12 5.59 5.44
N TYR A 171 9.32 6.91 5.36
CA TYR A 171 8.65 7.75 4.37
C TYR A 171 8.99 7.34 2.94
N ASP A 172 10.27 7.13 2.65
CA ASP A 172 10.75 6.77 1.30
C ASP A 172 10.24 5.37 0.89
N THR A 173 10.17 4.42 1.82
CA THR A 173 9.61 3.08 1.58
C THR A 173 8.11 3.14 1.34
N ALA A 174 7.35 3.92 2.13
CA ALA A 174 5.93 4.13 1.90
C ALA A 174 5.67 4.82 0.54
N ALA A 175 6.43 5.84 0.20
CA ALA A 175 6.35 6.51 -1.09
C ALA A 175 6.62 5.54 -2.25
N TYR A 176 7.62 4.68 -2.12
CA TYR A 176 7.95 3.67 -3.13
C TYR A 176 6.83 2.62 -3.26
N THR A 177 6.25 2.17 -2.15
CA THR A 177 5.09 1.27 -2.15
C THR A 177 3.93 1.86 -2.95
N LEU A 178 3.58 3.13 -2.67
CA LEU A 178 2.53 3.84 -3.42
C LEU A 178 2.84 4.00 -4.90
N MET A 179 4.11 4.25 -5.26
CA MET A 179 4.53 4.35 -6.66
C MET A 179 4.25 3.05 -7.42
N LEU A 180 4.50 1.91 -6.79
CA LEU A 180 4.24 0.59 -7.39
C LEU A 180 2.74 0.33 -7.55
N ASN A 181 1.91 0.79 -6.61
CA ASN A 181 0.47 0.57 -6.64
C ASN A 181 -0.29 1.54 -7.57
N MET A 182 0.34 2.66 -7.96
CA MET A 182 -0.19 3.53 -9.02
C MET A 182 0.08 2.92 -10.39
N GLN A 183 -0.92 2.21 -10.92
CA GLN A 183 -0.87 1.56 -12.23
C GLN A 183 -1.89 2.21 -13.19
N ASN A 184 -2.68 1.46 -13.94
CA ASN A 184 -3.81 2.00 -14.74
C ASN A 184 -4.96 2.54 -13.86
N THR A 185 -5.05 2.04 -12.63
CA THR A 185 -5.80 2.59 -11.50
C THR A 185 -4.89 2.52 -10.27
N VAL A 186 -5.32 3.01 -9.12
CA VAL A 186 -4.65 2.74 -7.86
C VAL A 186 -5.04 1.32 -7.43
N TRP A 187 -4.07 0.45 -7.29
CA TRP A 187 -4.22 -0.94 -6.89
C TRP A 187 -3.90 -1.12 -5.42
N ASP A 188 -4.59 -2.05 -4.78
CA ASP A 188 -4.32 -2.52 -3.42
C ASP A 188 -2.91 -3.06 -3.24
N GLY A 189 -2.47 -3.89 -4.20
CA GLY A 189 -1.17 -4.56 -4.21
C GLY A 189 -0.75 -4.97 -5.61
N ILE A 190 0.55 -5.25 -5.77
CA ILE A 190 1.13 -5.62 -7.07
C ILE A 190 1.32 -7.14 -7.23
N LYS A 191 1.28 -7.90 -6.14
CA LYS A 191 1.45 -9.36 -6.18
C LYS A 191 0.21 -10.04 -6.72
N ARG A 192 -0.93 -9.77 -6.12
CA ARG A 192 -2.22 -10.36 -6.44
C ARG A 192 -3.33 -9.30 -6.37
N ASP A 193 -4.55 -9.67 -6.70
CA ASP A 193 -5.72 -8.80 -6.89
C ASP A 193 -5.48 -7.78 -8.01
N GLN A 194 -4.55 -6.85 -7.86
CA GLN A 194 -4.15 -5.89 -8.89
C GLN A 194 -5.32 -5.03 -9.39
N HIS A 195 -6.19 -4.62 -8.47
CA HIS A 195 -7.32 -3.73 -8.78
C HIS A 195 -7.64 -2.81 -7.60
N THR A 196 -8.64 -1.97 -7.77
CA THR A 196 -9.03 -1.01 -6.75
C THR A 196 -9.98 -1.64 -5.74
N TRP A 197 -9.51 -1.78 -4.50
CA TRP A 197 -10.35 -2.00 -3.33
C TRP A 197 -10.63 -0.65 -2.66
N VAL A 198 -11.91 -0.28 -2.52
CA VAL A 198 -12.28 1.09 -2.09
C VAL A 198 -11.90 1.38 -0.64
N GLY A 199 -11.87 0.36 0.22
CA GLY A 199 -11.39 0.50 1.59
C GLY A 199 -9.90 0.84 1.65
N ASP A 200 -9.11 0.12 0.87
CA ASP A 200 -7.66 0.27 0.75
C ASP A 200 -7.27 1.65 0.21
N LEU A 201 -8.07 2.15 -0.73
CA LEU A 201 -7.82 3.41 -1.42
C LEU A 201 -7.68 4.60 -0.46
N TYR A 202 -8.29 4.60 0.74
CA TYR A 202 -8.26 5.77 1.60
C TYR A 202 -6.86 6.13 2.13
N PRO A 203 -6.11 5.25 2.83
CA PRO A 203 -4.75 5.55 3.24
C PRO A 203 -3.79 5.70 2.05
N GLU A 204 -4.02 4.98 0.94
CA GLU A 204 -3.25 5.15 -0.30
C GLU A 204 -3.41 6.55 -0.88
N MET A 205 -4.64 7.00 -1.03
CA MET A 205 -4.97 8.31 -1.56
C MET A 205 -4.32 9.42 -0.74
N LEU A 206 -4.40 9.34 0.59
CA LEU A 206 -3.74 10.32 1.47
C LEU A 206 -2.24 10.35 1.23
N GLY A 207 -1.59 9.18 1.18
CA GLY A 207 -0.18 9.06 0.90
C GLY A 207 0.20 9.60 -0.49
N ILE A 208 -0.58 9.27 -1.53
CA ILE A 208 -0.37 9.74 -2.90
C ILE A 208 -0.49 11.27 -2.98
N LEU A 209 -1.55 11.85 -2.41
CA LEU A 209 -1.77 13.30 -2.43
C LEU A 209 -0.66 14.07 -1.74
N LEU A 210 -0.09 13.51 -0.66
CA LEU A 210 0.95 14.14 0.15
C LEU A 210 2.40 13.84 -0.32
N THR A 211 2.55 12.94 -1.29
CA THR A 211 3.86 12.56 -1.84
C THR A 211 4.00 12.93 -3.32
N TYR A 212 2.99 12.60 -4.12
CA TYR A 212 2.99 12.81 -5.57
C TYR A 212 2.10 13.98 -6.00
N GLY A 213 1.22 14.43 -5.10
CA GLY A 213 0.21 15.44 -5.38
C GLY A 213 -1.00 14.87 -6.09
N ASN A 214 -1.75 15.74 -6.75
CA ASN A 214 -2.98 15.36 -7.44
C ASN A 214 -2.66 14.76 -8.83
N VAL A 215 -2.15 13.53 -8.84
CA VAL A 215 -1.84 12.78 -10.07
C VAL A 215 -3.12 12.28 -10.78
N PRO A 216 -3.13 12.19 -12.12
CA PRO A 216 -4.32 11.80 -12.89
C PRO A 216 -4.93 10.46 -12.47
N VAL A 217 -4.10 9.44 -12.26
CA VAL A 217 -4.56 8.08 -11.91
C VAL A 217 -5.47 8.06 -10.69
N LEU A 218 -5.23 8.93 -9.71
CA LEU A 218 -6.05 8.97 -8.50
C LEU A 218 -7.48 9.45 -8.79
N LYS A 219 -7.63 10.52 -9.56
CA LYS A 219 -8.93 11.00 -10.01
C LYS A 219 -9.64 9.95 -10.87
N ASP A 220 -8.90 9.38 -11.82
CA ASP A 220 -9.44 8.38 -12.76
C ASP A 220 -9.90 7.13 -12.01
N THR A 221 -9.18 6.73 -10.94
CA THR A 221 -9.60 5.64 -10.04
C THR A 221 -10.93 5.94 -9.36
N LEU A 222 -11.07 7.11 -8.73
CA LEU A 222 -12.30 7.51 -8.04
C LEU A 222 -13.49 7.59 -9.01
N LEU A 223 -13.28 8.16 -10.20
CA LEU A 223 -14.32 8.21 -11.25
C LEU A 223 -14.63 6.82 -11.81
N GLY A 224 -13.63 5.96 -11.94
CA GLY A 224 -13.80 4.56 -12.32
C GLY A 224 -14.69 3.80 -11.35
N VAL A 225 -14.49 3.98 -10.04
CA VAL A 225 -15.38 3.40 -9.02
C VAL A 225 -16.83 3.84 -9.25
N VAL A 226 -17.08 5.15 -9.40
CA VAL A 226 -18.44 5.67 -9.60
C VAL A 226 -19.05 5.19 -10.91
N SER A 227 -18.27 5.09 -11.98
CA SER A 227 -18.78 4.71 -13.30
C SER A 227 -19.06 3.20 -13.46
N HIS A 228 -18.43 2.38 -12.61
CA HIS A 228 -18.59 0.91 -12.63
C HIS A 228 -19.85 0.43 -11.92
N TYR A 229 -20.40 1.25 -11.02
CA TYR A 229 -21.50 0.86 -10.17
C TYR A 229 -22.69 1.81 -10.34
N GLU A 230 -23.87 1.25 -10.53
CA GLU A 230 -25.12 1.99 -10.55
C GLU A 230 -25.72 2.01 -9.14
N MET A 231 -25.77 3.18 -8.52
CA MET A 231 -26.33 3.35 -7.17
C MET A 231 -27.84 3.07 -7.12
N PRO A 232 -28.38 2.47 -6.04
CA PRO A 232 -27.70 2.11 -4.79
C PRO A 232 -26.96 0.77 -4.88
N VAL A 233 -25.71 0.73 -4.46
CA VAL A 233 -24.85 -0.47 -4.50
C VAL A 233 -23.80 -0.39 -3.39
N TRP A 234 -23.27 -1.56 -2.99
CA TRP A 234 -22.09 -1.64 -2.14
C TRP A 234 -20.83 -1.79 -3.00
N TYR A 235 -19.89 -0.85 -2.88
CA TYR A 235 -18.63 -0.92 -3.63
C TYR A 235 -17.84 -2.18 -3.23
N ASN A 236 -17.34 -2.89 -4.22
CA ASN A 236 -16.69 -4.19 -4.07
C ASN A 236 -17.55 -5.22 -3.27
N ASP A 237 -18.88 -5.06 -3.27
CA ASP A 237 -19.85 -5.87 -2.50
C ASP A 237 -19.64 -5.83 -0.97
N ILE A 238 -18.98 -4.78 -0.45
CA ILE A 238 -18.68 -4.59 0.97
C ILE A 238 -19.30 -3.29 1.47
N PRO A 239 -20.35 -3.33 2.33
CA PRO A 239 -21.05 -2.12 2.78
C PRO A 239 -20.17 -1.06 3.41
N THR A 240 -19.15 -1.46 4.18
CA THR A 240 -18.21 -0.53 4.80
C THR A 240 -17.35 0.22 3.79
N TYR A 241 -17.17 -0.32 2.58
CA TYR A 241 -16.40 0.36 1.52
C TYR A 241 -17.10 1.62 1.01
N ASN A 242 -18.41 1.70 1.15
CA ASN A 242 -19.13 2.95 0.91
C ASN A 242 -18.81 4.03 1.97
N ILE A 243 -18.51 3.63 3.22
CA ILE A 243 -18.03 4.57 4.25
C ILE A 243 -16.63 5.08 3.87
N TRP A 244 -15.73 4.17 3.47
CA TRP A 244 -14.41 4.55 2.97
C TRP A 244 -14.47 5.45 1.75
N PHE A 245 -15.39 5.18 0.80
CA PHE A 245 -15.61 6.05 -0.34
C PHE A 245 -16.01 7.47 0.06
N MET A 246 -16.90 7.62 1.04
CA MET A 246 -17.27 8.95 1.55
C MET A 246 -16.07 9.70 2.12
N LEU A 247 -15.17 9.00 2.85
CA LEU A 247 -13.90 9.55 3.32
C LEU A 247 -12.97 9.93 2.15
N CYS A 248 -12.86 9.05 1.15
CA CYS A 248 -12.05 9.33 -0.05
C CYS A 248 -12.52 10.59 -0.76
N VAL A 249 -13.82 10.75 -1.00
CA VAL A 249 -14.36 11.95 -1.66
C VAL A 249 -14.14 13.19 -0.80
N ASN A 250 -14.35 13.11 0.52
CA ASN A 250 -14.11 14.24 1.43
C ASN A 250 -12.66 14.72 1.35
N ASP A 251 -11.71 13.81 1.48
CA ASP A 251 -10.30 14.17 1.51
C ASP A 251 -9.72 14.44 0.13
N PHE A 252 -10.24 13.82 -0.92
CA PHE A 252 -9.90 14.23 -2.28
C PHE A 252 -10.26 15.70 -2.55
N VAL A 253 -11.46 16.14 -2.15
CA VAL A 253 -11.86 17.56 -2.24
C VAL A 253 -10.99 18.43 -1.34
N LYS A 254 -10.73 17.99 -0.10
CA LYS A 254 -9.88 18.71 0.87
C LYS A 254 -8.50 19.02 0.32
N TYR A 255 -7.80 18.01 -0.21
CA TYR A 255 -6.42 18.15 -0.64
C TYR A 255 -6.29 18.68 -2.08
N SER A 256 -7.13 18.24 -3.00
CA SER A 256 -7.05 18.65 -4.41
C SER A 256 -7.77 19.97 -4.73
N GLY A 257 -8.75 20.36 -3.93
CA GLY A 257 -9.67 21.47 -4.22
C GLY A 257 -10.66 21.18 -5.36
N ARG A 258 -10.63 19.99 -5.94
CA ARG A 258 -11.47 19.61 -7.09
C ARG A 258 -12.80 19.04 -6.63
N ARG A 259 -13.89 19.56 -7.18
CA ARG A 259 -15.25 19.07 -7.00
C ARG A 259 -15.75 18.52 -8.32
N ASP A 260 -15.67 17.21 -8.49
CA ASP A 260 -16.21 16.55 -9.65
C ASP A 260 -17.69 16.21 -9.42
N GLU A 261 -18.56 16.55 -10.35
CA GLU A 261 -20.01 16.37 -10.19
C GLU A 261 -20.40 14.91 -9.97
N ALA A 262 -19.72 13.97 -10.64
CA ALA A 262 -20.01 12.55 -10.46
C ALA A 262 -19.66 12.07 -9.05
N LEU A 263 -18.50 12.49 -8.50
CA LEU A 263 -18.10 12.18 -7.13
C LEU A 263 -19.05 12.79 -6.10
N ILE A 264 -19.47 14.04 -6.33
CA ILE A 264 -20.41 14.74 -5.45
C ILE A 264 -21.80 14.06 -5.48
N SER A 265 -22.26 13.65 -6.67
CA SER A 265 -23.53 12.92 -6.80
C SER A 265 -23.47 11.57 -6.09
N ALA A 266 -22.38 10.82 -6.28
CA ALA A 266 -22.17 9.54 -5.60
C ALA A 266 -22.12 9.69 -4.08
N LEU A 267 -21.46 10.75 -3.55
CA LEU A 267 -21.46 11.05 -2.12
C LEU A 267 -22.89 11.30 -1.58
N LYS A 268 -23.73 12.04 -2.31
CA LYS A 268 -25.13 12.28 -1.92
C LYS A 268 -25.93 10.97 -1.87
N GLU A 269 -25.76 10.11 -2.87
CA GLU A 269 -26.44 8.80 -2.90
C GLU A 269 -25.97 7.87 -1.77
N ASN A 270 -24.67 7.88 -1.46
CA ASN A 270 -24.15 7.13 -0.32
C ASN A 270 -24.74 7.63 1.01
N LEU A 271 -24.83 8.94 1.22
CA LEU A 271 -25.49 9.50 2.40
C LEU A 271 -26.97 9.10 2.46
N ARG A 272 -27.70 9.10 1.33
CA ARG A 272 -29.07 8.63 1.29
C ARG A 272 -29.18 7.15 1.66
N LEU A 273 -28.32 6.31 1.12
CA LEU A 273 -28.27 4.87 1.43
C LEU A 273 -28.02 4.60 2.92
N PHE A 274 -27.07 5.30 3.53
CA PHE A 274 -26.81 5.17 4.97
C PHE A 274 -27.91 5.75 5.85
N ASP A 275 -28.64 6.77 5.41
CA ASP A 275 -29.80 7.29 6.14
C ASP A 275 -30.92 6.24 6.26
N GLU A 276 -31.05 5.37 5.24
CA GLU A 276 -31.98 4.24 5.24
C GLU A 276 -31.47 3.03 6.06
N CYS A 277 -30.14 2.84 6.14
CA CYS A 277 -29.52 1.74 6.88
C CYS A 277 -29.42 2.01 8.40
N VAL A 278 -29.41 3.27 8.80
CA VAL A 278 -29.31 3.67 10.21
C VAL A 278 -30.70 3.92 10.79
N SER A 279 -31.09 3.12 11.75
CA SER A 279 -32.36 3.24 12.47
C SER A 279 -32.38 4.45 13.39
N GLU A 280 -33.56 4.87 13.87
CA GLU A 280 -33.73 6.01 14.78
C GLU A 280 -33.03 5.81 16.15
N ASN A 281 -32.78 4.56 16.56
CA ASN A 281 -32.00 4.24 17.76
C ASN A 281 -30.50 4.05 17.47
N GLY A 282 -30.05 4.36 16.26
CA GLY A 282 -28.65 4.35 15.84
C GLY A 282 -28.07 2.97 15.54
N GLU A 283 -28.89 1.95 15.31
CA GLU A 283 -28.43 0.65 14.83
C GLU A 283 -28.15 0.70 13.33
N ILE A 284 -27.04 0.12 12.93
CA ILE A 284 -26.66 0.01 11.51
C ILE A 284 -27.13 -1.38 11.03
N ASN A 285 -28.03 -1.38 10.06
CA ASN A 285 -28.54 -2.58 9.42
C ASN A 285 -28.35 -2.44 7.91
N PHE A 286 -27.31 -3.04 7.39
CA PHE A 286 -27.09 -3.05 5.96
C PHE A 286 -28.20 -3.87 5.28
N LYS A 287 -28.91 -3.21 4.37
CA LYS A 287 -29.90 -3.88 3.52
C LYS A 287 -29.13 -4.49 2.36
N THR A 288 -29.05 -5.80 2.32
CA THR A 288 -28.47 -6.54 1.23
C THR A 288 -29.49 -6.76 0.12
N PRO A 289 -29.39 -6.13 -1.03
CA PRO A 289 -29.87 -6.75 -2.27
C PRO A 289 -29.04 -8.01 -2.52
N ASP A 290 -29.55 -9.01 -3.21
CA ASP A 290 -28.90 -10.31 -3.48
C ASP A 290 -27.40 -10.17 -3.76
N LEU A 291 -26.56 -10.23 -2.71
CA LEU A 291 -25.13 -10.02 -2.79
C LEU A 291 -24.41 -11.32 -3.11
N TYR A 292 -23.50 -11.25 -4.06
CA TYR A 292 -22.56 -12.33 -4.39
C TYR A 292 -21.52 -12.57 -3.29
N PHE A 293 -21.31 -11.60 -2.38
CA PHE A 293 -20.30 -11.65 -1.31
C PHE A 293 -20.90 -11.43 0.08
N TRP A 294 -20.40 -12.15 1.05
CA TRP A 294 -20.86 -12.42 2.42
C TRP A 294 -20.05 -11.64 3.48
N VAL A 295 -19.76 -10.36 3.25
CA VAL A 295 -18.91 -9.54 4.14
C VAL A 295 -19.65 -8.31 4.67
N ASP A 296 -20.89 -8.49 5.15
CA ASP A 296 -21.76 -7.40 5.61
C ASP A 296 -21.13 -6.55 6.74
N ASP A 297 -20.31 -7.17 7.61
CA ASP A 297 -19.71 -6.55 8.77
C ASP A 297 -18.17 -6.54 8.74
N PHE A 298 -17.60 -6.33 7.54
CA PHE A 298 -16.16 -6.21 7.38
C PHE A 298 -15.64 -4.86 7.88
N PHE A 299 -14.84 -4.91 8.94
CA PHE A 299 -14.05 -3.77 9.43
C PHE A 299 -12.56 -3.98 9.10
N GLU A 300 -11.98 -5.04 9.63
CA GLU A 300 -10.67 -5.59 9.29
C GLU A 300 -10.65 -7.09 9.63
N TRP A 301 -9.78 -7.86 8.99
CA TRP A 301 -9.78 -9.32 9.12
C TRP A 301 -9.64 -9.84 10.56
N PRO A 302 -8.79 -9.28 11.45
CA PRO A 302 -8.65 -9.80 12.81
C PRO A 302 -9.92 -9.75 13.66
N CYS A 303 -10.86 -8.85 13.35
CA CYS A 303 -12.13 -8.73 14.08
C CYS A 303 -13.36 -8.91 13.19
N PHE A 304 -13.19 -9.47 11.98
CA PHE A 304 -14.30 -9.76 11.08
C PHE A 304 -15.34 -10.68 11.75
N GLY A 305 -16.61 -10.34 11.60
CA GLY A 305 -17.73 -11.09 12.15
C GLY A 305 -17.88 -11.04 13.69
N THR A 306 -17.13 -10.15 14.36
CA THR A 306 -17.18 -9.99 15.82
C THR A 306 -17.95 -8.74 16.24
N GLU A 307 -18.38 -8.67 17.51
CA GLU A 307 -18.98 -7.45 18.08
C GLU A 307 -17.98 -6.27 18.12
N ASP A 308 -16.68 -6.55 18.28
CA ASP A 308 -15.64 -5.54 18.20
C ASP A 308 -15.53 -4.95 16.78
N GLY A 309 -15.64 -5.80 15.74
CA GLY A 309 -15.70 -5.36 14.35
C GLY A 309 -16.91 -4.47 14.07
N LYS A 310 -18.10 -4.84 14.55
CA LYS A 310 -19.31 -4.01 14.44
C LYS A 310 -19.15 -2.67 15.16
N THR A 311 -18.46 -2.66 16.30
CA THR A 311 -18.11 -1.43 17.03
C THR A 311 -17.18 -0.56 16.17
N GLY A 312 -16.21 -1.18 15.49
CA GLY A 312 -15.32 -0.48 14.56
C GLY A 312 -16.06 0.16 13.39
N ILE A 313 -16.99 -0.56 12.76
CA ILE A 313 -17.85 -0.03 11.68
C ILE A 313 -18.66 1.18 12.16
N PHE A 314 -19.24 1.08 13.36
CA PHE A 314 -20.00 2.18 13.95
C PHE A 314 -19.13 3.44 14.11
N TYR A 315 -17.92 3.32 14.66
CA TYR A 315 -17.04 4.45 14.83
C TYR A 315 -16.43 4.95 13.52
N LEU A 316 -16.23 4.08 12.53
CA LEU A 316 -15.81 4.50 11.19
C LEU A 316 -16.87 5.39 10.53
N LEU A 317 -18.15 4.98 10.59
CA LEU A 317 -19.26 5.80 10.09
C LEU A 317 -19.36 7.13 10.86
N LYS A 318 -19.31 7.06 12.19
CA LYS A 318 -19.40 8.25 13.04
C LYS A 318 -18.27 9.25 12.77
N TYR A 319 -17.05 8.78 12.65
CA TYR A 319 -15.88 9.60 12.28
C TYR A 319 -16.05 10.25 10.90
N THR A 320 -16.50 9.47 9.91
CA THR A 320 -16.73 9.96 8.55
C THR A 320 -17.75 11.09 8.51
N LEU A 321 -18.91 10.88 9.14
CA LEU A 321 -19.97 11.89 9.20
C LEU A 321 -19.52 13.16 9.95
N LYS A 322 -18.86 12.97 11.11
CA LYS A 322 -18.28 14.08 11.89
C LYS A 322 -17.32 14.91 11.02
N LYS A 323 -16.43 14.25 10.28
CA LYS A 323 -15.46 14.90 9.42
C LYS A 323 -16.12 15.73 8.32
N ILE A 324 -17.12 15.19 7.61
CA ILE A 324 -17.89 15.92 6.59
C ILE A 324 -18.59 17.16 7.18
N ILE A 325 -19.16 17.01 8.38
CA ILE A 325 -19.89 18.09 9.06
C ILE A 325 -18.95 19.22 9.53
N GLU A 326 -17.80 18.87 10.09
CA GLU A 326 -16.87 19.83 10.71
C GLU A 326 -15.99 20.54 9.68
N GLU A 327 -15.50 19.84 8.67
CA GLU A 327 -14.60 20.39 7.66
C GLU A 327 -15.30 21.30 6.64
N LYS A 328 -16.59 21.10 6.38
CA LYS A 328 -17.45 21.97 5.58
C LYS A 328 -16.94 22.23 4.15
N PHE A 329 -16.36 21.23 3.52
CA PHE A 329 -15.87 21.36 2.15
C PHE A 329 -16.99 21.23 1.10
N PHE A 330 -18.23 20.96 1.50
CA PHE A 330 -19.39 20.74 0.64
C PHE A 330 -20.49 21.77 0.84
N ASP A 331 -21.49 21.71 -0.02
CA ASP A 331 -22.71 22.50 0.12
C ASP A 331 -23.62 22.02 1.28
N GLU A 332 -24.58 22.83 1.65
CA GLU A 332 -25.47 22.53 2.79
C GLU A 332 -26.30 21.25 2.57
N SER A 333 -26.54 20.84 1.33
CA SER A 333 -27.31 19.61 1.05
C SER A 333 -26.59 18.36 1.52
N ILE A 334 -25.27 18.30 1.31
CA ILE A 334 -24.42 17.18 1.77
C ILE A 334 -24.24 17.25 3.28
N ILE A 335 -23.93 18.44 3.81
CA ILE A 335 -23.73 18.63 5.26
C ILE A 335 -25.00 18.26 6.03
N SER A 336 -26.19 18.66 5.55
CA SER A 336 -27.47 18.31 6.18
C SER A 336 -27.78 16.82 6.07
N GLY A 337 -27.40 16.16 4.95
CA GLY A 337 -27.50 14.71 4.81
C GLY A 337 -26.65 13.98 5.87
N ALA A 338 -25.38 14.38 6.00
CA ALA A 338 -24.48 13.82 7.01
C ALA A 338 -24.98 14.10 8.45
N LYS A 339 -25.46 15.31 8.75
CA LYS A 339 -26.02 15.67 10.05
C LYS A 339 -27.22 14.79 10.41
N ARG A 340 -28.13 14.51 9.48
CA ARG A 340 -29.31 13.69 9.74
C ARG A 340 -28.94 12.30 10.22
N ILE A 341 -27.95 11.65 9.59
CA ILE A 341 -27.47 10.34 10.00
C ILE A 341 -26.73 10.44 11.33
N TYR A 342 -25.87 11.47 11.49
CA TYR A 342 -25.09 11.68 12.69
C TYR A 342 -25.99 11.86 13.92
N GLU A 343 -27.11 12.59 13.81
CA GLU A 343 -28.08 12.79 14.90
C GLU A 343 -28.66 11.46 15.43
N LYS A 344 -28.85 10.46 14.56
CA LYS A 344 -29.31 9.12 14.96
C LYS A 344 -28.29 8.36 15.80
N ILE A 345 -26.98 8.56 15.53
CA ILE A 345 -25.88 7.77 16.16
C ILE A 345 -25.10 8.52 17.25
N LYS A 346 -25.19 9.85 17.31
CA LYS A 346 -24.30 10.66 18.16
C LYS A 346 -24.33 10.30 19.65
N ASN A 347 -25.49 9.89 20.17
CA ASN A 347 -25.68 9.59 21.60
C ASN A 347 -25.55 8.09 21.92
N ARG A 348 -25.41 7.23 20.89
CA ARG A 348 -25.25 5.81 21.09
C ARG A 348 -23.82 5.52 21.56
N LYS A 349 -23.70 4.86 22.71
CA LYS A 349 -22.43 4.40 23.24
C LYS A 349 -22.32 2.89 23.08
N LEU A 350 -21.15 2.43 22.64
CA LEU A 350 -20.83 1.01 22.54
C LEU A 350 -19.75 0.64 23.56
N PRO A 351 -19.67 -0.63 23.99
CA PRO A 351 -18.63 -1.06 24.93
C PRO A 351 -17.22 -0.77 24.41
N LEU A 352 -16.28 -0.55 25.33
CA LEU A 352 -14.86 -0.49 25.00
C LEU A 352 -14.38 -1.84 24.50
N THR A 353 -13.50 -1.80 23.50
CA THR A 353 -12.85 -2.99 22.95
C THR A 353 -11.39 -3.07 23.40
N LYS A 354 -10.69 -4.13 22.99
CA LYS A 354 -9.23 -4.25 23.17
C LYS A 354 -8.48 -4.03 21.86
N ILE A 355 -9.18 -3.60 20.82
CA ILE A 355 -8.67 -3.45 19.45
C ILE A 355 -8.25 -2.01 19.21
N LYS A 356 -6.96 -1.78 18.98
CA LYS A 356 -6.40 -0.43 18.81
C LYS A 356 -6.99 0.34 17.63
N SER A 357 -7.26 -0.33 16.51
CA SER A 357 -7.92 0.26 15.35
C SER A 357 -9.33 0.77 15.67
N VAL A 358 -10.12 0.01 16.43
CA VAL A 358 -11.46 0.42 16.87
C VAL A 358 -11.39 1.61 17.81
N GLU A 359 -10.54 1.51 18.85
CA GLU A 359 -10.44 2.56 19.86
C GLU A 359 -9.81 3.86 19.29
N SER A 360 -8.97 3.75 18.24
CA SER A 360 -8.45 4.96 17.57
C SER A 360 -9.57 5.79 16.92
N LEU A 361 -10.54 5.15 16.30
CA LEU A 361 -11.71 5.83 15.73
C LEU A 361 -12.62 6.40 16.82
N ARG A 362 -12.83 5.67 17.94
CA ARG A 362 -13.58 6.17 19.10
C ARG A 362 -12.94 7.46 19.65
N VAL A 363 -11.63 7.43 19.89
CA VAL A 363 -10.87 8.61 20.38
C VAL A 363 -10.99 9.79 19.42
N LEU A 364 -10.88 9.54 18.10
CA LEU A 364 -11.04 10.58 17.08
C LEU A 364 -12.48 11.12 16.98
N CYS A 365 -13.48 10.33 17.40
CA CYS A 365 -14.84 10.82 17.60
C CYS A 365 -15.00 11.69 18.86
N GLY A 366 -14.02 11.69 19.78
CA GLY A 366 -14.05 12.42 21.04
C GLY A 366 -14.82 11.71 22.14
N GLU A 367 -14.90 10.37 22.08
CA GLU A 367 -15.62 9.55 23.07
C GLU A 367 -14.66 8.67 23.85
N ASP A 368 -14.92 8.55 25.16
CA ASP A 368 -14.15 7.73 26.11
C ASP A 368 -12.63 7.84 25.87
N VAL A 369 -12.16 9.12 25.69
CA VAL A 369 -10.83 9.41 25.14
C VAL A 369 -9.72 8.81 25.99
N ASP A 370 -9.79 8.96 27.31
CA ASP A 370 -8.74 8.49 28.21
C ASP A 370 -8.65 6.97 28.22
N GLU A 371 -9.79 6.28 28.24
CA GLU A 371 -9.88 4.82 28.21
C GLU A 371 -9.42 4.26 26.85
N GLY A 372 -9.88 4.89 25.76
CA GLY A 372 -9.45 4.51 24.41
C GLY A 372 -7.95 4.70 24.21
N LEU A 373 -7.37 5.80 24.70
CA LEU A 373 -5.93 6.03 24.65
C LEU A 373 -5.15 4.98 25.46
N GLN A 374 -5.65 4.55 26.63
CA GLN A 374 -5.03 3.47 27.39
C GLN A 374 -4.96 2.16 26.59
N VAL A 375 -6.00 1.83 25.82
CA VAL A 375 -5.98 0.64 24.93
C VAL A 375 -4.93 0.82 23.84
N ILE A 376 -4.88 1.99 23.19
CA ILE A 376 -3.93 2.26 22.09
C ILE A 376 -2.48 2.20 22.59
N GLU A 377 -2.20 2.76 23.77
CA GLU A 377 -0.86 2.79 24.37
C GLU A 377 -0.37 1.43 24.87
N ASN A 378 -1.29 0.58 25.29
CA ASN A 378 -0.96 -0.71 25.89
C ASN A 378 -0.16 -1.58 24.91
N GLY A 379 1.04 -2.01 25.33
CA GLY A 379 1.93 -2.86 24.52
C GLY A 379 2.66 -2.13 23.38
N GLY A 380 2.59 -0.79 23.30
CA GLY A 380 3.32 -0.02 22.27
C GLY A 380 2.90 -0.39 20.86
N ALA A 381 3.84 -0.80 20.02
CA ALA A 381 3.59 -1.22 18.63
C ALA A 381 2.87 -2.58 18.49
N ASN A 382 2.85 -3.40 19.57
CA ASN A 382 2.10 -4.68 19.54
C ASN A 382 0.59 -4.45 19.38
N GLY A 383 -0.06 -5.24 18.53
CA GLY A 383 -1.49 -5.17 18.25
C GLY A 383 -1.91 -3.96 17.40
N CYS A 384 -0.95 -3.25 16.78
CA CYS A 384 -1.25 -2.29 15.72
C CYS A 384 -1.58 -3.01 14.42
N SER A 385 -2.41 -2.38 13.60
CA SER A 385 -2.76 -2.82 12.24
C SER A 385 -2.13 -1.89 11.22
N VAL A 386 -1.52 -2.41 10.17
CA VAL A 386 -0.96 -1.59 9.07
C VAL A 386 -2.04 -0.72 8.43
N PHE A 387 -3.24 -1.27 8.22
CA PHE A 387 -4.37 -0.59 7.61
C PHE A 387 -4.85 0.61 8.45
N PHE A 388 -4.96 0.44 9.77
CA PHE A 388 -5.42 1.48 10.68
C PHE A 388 -4.30 2.31 11.29
N MET A 389 -3.04 2.09 10.91
CA MET A 389 -1.91 2.80 11.52
C MET A 389 -2.06 4.32 11.47
N TYR A 390 -2.56 4.88 10.36
CA TYR A 390 -2.84 6.31 10.28
C TYR A 390 -3.74 6.81 11.41
N PHE A 391 -4.85 6.11 11.69
CA PHE A 391 -5.81 6.50 12.73
C PHE A 391 -5.23 6.34 14.13
N ILE A 392 -4.47 5.25 14.37
CA ILE A 392 -3.79 4.98 15.64
C ILE A 392 -2.80 6.12 15.95
N LEU A 393 -1.94 6.45 15.02
CA LEU A 393 -0.94 7.51 15.18
C LEU A 393 -1.59 8.90 15.33
N LYS A 394 -2.63 9.18 14.55
CA LYS A 394 -3.41 10.41 14.58
C LYS A 394 -4.12 10.59 15.93
N ALA A 395 -4.78 9.54 16.42
CA ALA A 395 -5.48 9.58 17.72
C ALA A 395 -4.53 9.93 18.86
N LEU A 396 -3.33 9.32 18.88
CA LEU A 396 -2.28 9.65 19.85
C LEU A 396 -1.81 11.09 19.71
N ALA A 397 -1.48 11.53 18.50
CA ALA A 397 -0.90 12.85 18.27
C ALA A 397 -1.87 13.99 18.58
N GLU A 398 -3.15 13.86 18.19
CA GLU A 398 -4.19 14.88 18.46
C GLU A 398 -4.53 14.99 19.96
N ASN A 399 -4.14 13.99 20.77
CA ASN A 399 -4.28 14.00 22.22
C ASN A 399 -2.94 14.21 22.95
N GLY A 400 -2.00 14.94 22.35
CA GLY A 400 -0.76 15.37 22.97
C GLY A 400 0.33 14.30 23.09
N LYS A 401 0.16 13.14 22.47
CA LYS A 401 1.08 11.98 22.54
C LYS A 401 1.87 11.76 21.23
N CYS A 402 2.20 12.84 20.52
CA CYS A 402 2.88 12.75 19.21
C CYS A 402 4.25 12.07 19.31
N ALA A 403 5.02 12.30 20.37
CA ALA A 403 6.29 11.59 20.59
C ALA A 403 6.11 10.08 20.72
N PHE A 404 5.05 9.65 21.38
CA PHE A 404 4.73 8.21 21.50
C PHE A 404 4.24 7.63 20.18
N ALA A 405 3.46 8.38 19.40
CA ALA A 405 3.06 8.00 18.05
C ALA A 405 4.27 7.80 17.13
N LEU A 406 5.24 8.73 17.15
CA LEU A 406 6.50 8.61 16.42
C LEU A 406 7.29 7.35 16.83
N LYS A 407 7.33 7.07 18.14
CA LYS A 407 7.97 5.84 18.65
C LYS A 407 7.28 4.58 18.11
N ILE A 408 5.94 4.51 18.15
CA ILE A 408 5.19 3.37 17.59
C ILE A 408 5.49 3.21 16.08
N ALA A 409 5.48 4.32 15.33
CA ALA A 409 5.77 4.28 13.89
C ALA A 409 7.20 3.77 13.62
N ASP A 410 8.20 4.24 14.38
CA ASP A 410 9.59 3.78 14.24
C ASP A 410 9.74 2.29 14.58
N GLU A 411 9.13 1.83 15.67
CA GLU A 411 9.17 0.43 16.09
C GLU A 411 8.47 -0.47 15.05
N TYR A 412 7.27 -0.13 14.62
CA TYR A 412 6.44 -0.98 13.77
C TYR A 412 6.97 -1.06 12.34
N TYR A 413 7.10 0.08 11.67
CA TYR A 413 7.62 0.13 10.29
C TYR A 413 9.10 -0.21 10.24
N GLY A 414 9.86 0.23 11.24
CA GLY A 414 11.27 -0.11 11.38
C GLY A 414 11.51 -1.61 11.53
N ALA A 415 10.62 -2.33 12.20
CA ALA A 415 10.71 -3.79 12.29
C ALA A 415 10.53 -4.47 10.92
N MET A 416 9.64 -3.98 10.05
CA MET A 416 9.54 -4.46 8.67
C MET A 416 10.85 -4.18 7.89
N LEU A 417 11.42 -2.97 8.01
CA LEU A 417 12.71 -2.63 7.39
C LEU A 417 13.84 -3.55 7.87
N ASP A 418 13.90 -3.83 9.17
CA ASP A 418 14.90 -4.74 9.76
C ASP A 418 14.73 -6.17 9.23
N LYS A 419 13.52 -6.56 8.86
CA LYS A 419 13.21 -7.85 8.22
C LYS A 419 13.40 -7.83 6.69
N GLY A 420 13.91 -6.74 6.14
CA GLY A 420 14.33 -6.65 4.73
C GLY A 420 13.30 -6.06 3.80
N ALA A 421 12.24 -5.45 4.34
CA ALA A 421 11.21 -4.78 3.55
C ALA A 421 11.81 -3.69 2.65
N THR A 422 11.42 -3.69 1.40
CA THR A 422 11.69 -2.62 0.42
C THR A 422 10.41 -1.90 0.01
N THR A 423 9.29 -2.45 0.44
CA THR A 423 7.91 -1.96 0.38
C THR A 423 7.21 -2.32 1.68
N PHE A 424 6.09 -1.68 2.02
CA PHE A 424 5.33 -2.05 3.19
C PHE A 424 4.28 -3.12 2.88
N TRP A 425 4.07 -3.98 3.87
CA TRP A 425 3.38 -5.26 3.74
C TRP A 425 1.87 -5.11 3.97
N GLU A 426 1.10 -6.03 3.42
CA GLU A 426 -0.35 -6.12 3.56
C GLU A 426 -0.79 -6.33 5.01
N ASN A 427 -0.03 -7.12 5.77
CA ASN A 427 -0.23 -7.33 7.20
C ASN A 427 1.11 -7.49 7.91
N PHE A 428 1.15 -7.17 9.20
CA PHE A 428 2.34 -7.34 10.02
C PHE A 428 1.98 -7.37 11.49
N ASP A 429 2.61 -8.28 12.23
CA ASP A 429 2.54 -8.34 13.69
C ASP A 429 3.95 -8.33 14.26
N MET A 430 4.18 -7.52 15.30
CA MET A 430 5.47 -7.42 15.99
C MET A 430 5.95 -8.77 16.51
N GLU A 431 5.04 -9.68 16.87
CA GLU A 431 5.38 -11.04 17.32
C GLU A 431 6.07 -11.88 16.22
N TRP A 432 5.82 -11.56 14.96
CA TRP A 432 6.48 -12.26 13.83
C TRP A 432 7.97 -12.02 13.77
N THR A 433 8.46 -10.94 14.39
CA THR A 433 9.89 -10.62 14.41
C THR A 433 10.70 -11.57 15.31
N LYS A 434 10.01 -12.25 16.24
CA LYS A 434 10.64 -13.16 17.18
C LYS A 434 11.10 -14.44 16.48
N ASN A 435 12.40 -14.69 16.51
CA ASN A 435 13.01 -15.88 15.93
C ASN A 435 12.63 -16.14 14.47
N SER A 436 12.57 -15.08 13.65
CA SER A 436 12.29 -15.16 12.21
C SER A 436 13.41 -14.58 11.37
N CYS A 437 13.60 -15.14 10.17
CA CYS A 437 14.57 -14.64 9.20
C CYS A 437 14.08 -13.37 8.49
N ARG A 438 15.01 -12.68 7.81
CA ARG A 438 14.71 -11.63 6.84
C ARG A 438 14.15 -12.27 5.55
N ILE A 439 13.38 -11.50 4.80
CA ILE A 439 12.81 -11.95 3.50
C ILE A 439 13.86 -12.22 2.42
N ASP A 440 15.08 -11.71 2.59
CA ASP A 440 16.18 -11.77 1.61
C ASP A 440 17.22 -12.86 1.92
N ARG A 441 16.93 -13.78 2.82
CA ARG A 441 17.73 -14.98 3.09
C ARG A 441 16.85 -16.17 3.49
N PHE A 442 17.41 -17.36 3.39
CA PHE A 442 16.78 -18.56 3.92
C PHE A 442 16.85 -18.62 5.44
N PRO A 443 15.84 -19.20 6.11
CA PRO A 443 15.90 -19.43 7.56
C PRO A 443 17.03 -20.42 7.91
N ASN A 444 17.65 -20.21 9.07
CA ASN A 444 18.55 -21.18 9.69
C ASN A 444 17.73 -22.28 10.39
N ASP A 445 18.42 -23.32 10.89
CA ASP A 445 17.80 -24.36 11.73
C ASP A 445 17.05 -23.72 12.91
N ASN A 446 15.78 -24.13 13.11
CA ASN A 446 14.87 -23.61 14.14
C ASN A 446 14.45 -22.14 14.01
N GLU A 447 14.80 -21.46 12.95
CA GLU A 447 14.34 -20.11 12.64
C GLU A 447 13.10 -20.17 11.75
N LYS A 448 12.12 -19.30 11.99
CA LYS A 448 10.92 -19.20 11.17
C LYS A 448 11.17 -18.33 9.94
N ASP A 449 10.45 -18.62 8.88
CA ASP A 449 10.32 -17.75 7.71
C ASP A 449 9.28 -16.69 7.99
N ILE A 450 9.69 -15.42 8.03
CA ILE A 450 8.75 -14.32 8.35
C ILE A 450 7.62 -14.17 7.34
N HIS A 451 7.82 -14.57 6.10
CA HIS A 451 6.80 -14.52 5.06
C HIS A 451 5.94 -15.79 5.04
N GLY A 452 6.57 -16.96 5.11
CA GLY A 452 5.88 -18.24 4.88
C GLY A 452 5.25 -18.89 6.11
N ASP A 453 5.64 -18.50 7.34
CA ASP A 453 5.22 -19.20 8.56
C ASP A 453 4.23 -18.43 9.42
N PHE A 454 3.78 -17.27 8.97
CA PHE A 454 2.88 -16.40 9.71
C PHE A 454 1.65 -15.98 8.90
N GLY A 455 0.79 -15.22 9.56
CA GLY A 455 -0.43 -14.71 8.97
C GLY A 455 -1.63 -15.64 9.15
N ALA A 456 -2.80 -15.14 8.82
CA ALA A 456 -4.06 -15.83 8.90
C ALA A 456 -5.02 -15.30 7.82
N ASN A 457 -6.09 -16.04 7.54
CA ASN A 457 -7.09 -15.67 6.54
C ASN A 457 -6.46 -15.48 5.15
N CYS A 458 -6.74 -14.37 4.46
CA CYS A 458 -6.13 -14.04 3.18
C CYS A 458 -4.63 -13.69 3.26
N TYR A 459 -4.10 -13.45 4.47
CA TYR A 459 -2.69 -13.12 4.73
C TYR A 459 -1.83 -14.31 5.14
N ALA A 460 -2.32 -15.54 4.97
CA ALA A 460 -1.62 -16.74 5.42
C ALA A 460 -0.43 -17.08 4.51
N GLY A 461 0.77 -17.14 5.10
CA GLY A 461 1.99 -17.55 4.43
C GLY A 461 2.29 -16.76 3.16
N PHE A 462 2.71 -17.43 2.09
CA PHE A 462 3.07 -16.79 0.82
C PHE A 462 1.90 -16.18 0.03
N ARG A 463 0.65 -16.38 0.47
CA ARG A 463 -0.48 -15.61 -0.08
C ARG A 463 -0.40 -14.13 0.34
N HIS A 464 0.17 -13.82 1.49
CA HIS A 464 0.43 -12.49 1.99
C HIS A 464 1.25 -11.65 0.99
N SER A 465 0.85 -10.41 0.71
CA SER A 465 1.61 -9.50 -0.12
C SER A 465 2.61 -8.66 0.69
N LEU A 466 3.84 -8.54 0.18
CA LEU A 466 4.87 -7.69 0.78
C LEU A 466 4.92 -6.28 0.16
N CYS A 467 3.97 -5.96 -0.72
CA CYS A 467 3.79 -4.62 -1.28
C CYS A 467 2.30 -4.28 -1.33
N HIS A 468 1.83 -3.48 -0.38
CA HIS A 468 0.41 -3.16 -0.26
C HIS A 468 0.20 -1.69 0.13
N GLY A 469 -0.63 -0.97 -0.63
CA GLY A 469 -0.73 0.48 -0.53
C GLY A 469 -1.36 0.99 0.76
N TRP A 470 -2.32 0.27 1.33
CA TRP A 470 -3.01 0.69 2.55
C TRP A 470 -2.08 0.87 3.78
N SER A 471 -0.88 0.28 3.76
CA SER A 471 0.11 0.42 4.83
C SER A 471 0.85 1.78 4.83
N CYS A 472 0.58 2.65 3.85
CA CYS A 472 1.31 3.90 3.66
C CYS A 472 0.73 5.11 4.42
N GLY A 473 -0.24 4.91 5.31
CA GLY A 473 -0.88 5.97 6.07
C GLY A 473 0.05 6.80 6.95
N VAL A 474 1.24 6.32 7.25
CA VAL A 474 2.28 7.05 8.00
C VAL A 474 2.66 8.38 7.34
N ILE A 475 2.58 8.49 6.01
CA ILE A 475 2.85 9.75 5.28
C ILE A 475 1.88 10.84 5.71
N ALA A 476 0.58 10.52 5.80
CA ALA A 476 -0.44 11.46 6.24
C ALA A 476 -0.24 11.88 7.70
N PHE A 477 0.09 10.94 8.57
CA PHE A 477 0.44 11.25 9.96
C PHE A 477 1.60 12.25 10.05
N LEU A 478 2.68 12.05 9.32
CA LEU A 478 3.84 12.95 9.34
C LEU A 478 3.49 14.36 8.84
N ALA A 479 2.69 14.47 7.79
CA ALA A 479 2.26 15.76 7.26
C ALA A 479 1.29 16.51 8.21
N GLU A 480 0.26 15.82 8.70
CA GLU A 480 -0.81 16.45 9.47
C GLU A 480 -0.44 16.68 10.93
N ASN A 481 0.35 15.80 11.55
CA ASN A 481 0.59 15.80 12.98
C ASN A 481 2.04 16.17 13.35
N VAL A 482 3.04 15.78 12.55
CA VAL A 482 4.43 16.15 12.85
C VAL A 482 4.77 17.51 12.24
N PHE A 483 4.49 17.74 10.97
CA PHE A 483 4.57 19.07 10.37
C PHE A 483 3.39 19.98 10.74
N GLY A 484 2.32 19.40 11.26
CA GLY A 484 1.18 20.13 11.80
C GLY A 484 0.39 20.93 10.76
N ILE A 485 0.38 20.49 9.50
CA ILE A 485 -0.38 21.15 8.44
C ILE A 485 -1.86 20.78 8.56
N LYS A 486 -2.71 21.79 8.71
CA LYS A 486 -4.17 21.62 8.69
C LYS A 486 -4.77 22.47 7.58
N ILE A 487 -5.46 21.82 6.64
CA ILE A 487 -6.16 22.51 5.55
C ILE A 487 -7.46 23.12 6.10
N LYS A 488 -7.62 24.42 5.95
CA LYS A 488 -8.79 25.21 6.40
C LYS A 488 -9.74 25.56 5.25
N LYS A 489 -9.19 25.64 4.03
CA LYS A 489 -9.99 25.75 2.78
C LYS A 489 -9.46 24.76 1.77
N ALA A 490 -10.37 24.04 1.15
CA ALA A 490 -10.06 22.97 0.19
C ALA A 490 -9.02 23.40 -0.85
N GLY A 491 -8.16 22.46 -1.26
CA GLY A 491 -7.09 22.69 -2.22
C GLY A 491 -5.93 23.52 -1.68
N PHE A 492 -5.71 23.52 -0.37
CA PHE A 492 -4.64 24.31 0.30
C PHE A 492 -4.79 25.84 0.15
N VAL A 493 -5.96 26.35 -0.25
CA VAL A 493 -6.19 27.80 -0.38
C VAL A 493 -5.93 28.52 0.94
N ALA A 494 -6.26 27.89 2.07
CA ALA A 494 -5.87 28.37 3.38
C ALA A 494 -5.47 27.19 4.28
N ILE A 495 -4.37 27.37 5.01
CA ILE A 495 -3.81 26.37 5.93
C ILE A 495 -3.48 27.00 7.28
N SER A 496 -3.44 26.19 8.33
CA SER A 496 -2.66 26.51 9.53
C SER A 496 -1.49 25.54 9.65
N VAL A 497 -0.39 25.98 10.23
CA VAL A 497 0.83 25.19 10.41
C VAL A 497 1.23 25.27 11.87
N ASN A 498 1.15 24.13 12.56
CA ASN A 498 1.52 24.02 13.97
C ASN A 498 2.32 22.72 14.17
N PRO A 499 3.64 22.73 13.87
CA PRO A 499 4.48 21.55 13.98
C PRO A 499 4.53 21.03 15.41
N PHE A 500 4.73 19.72 15.54
CA PHE A 500 4.97 19.09 16.83
C PHE A 500 6.17 19.76 17.53
N GLN A 501 5.94 20.22 18.75
CA GLN A 501 6.90 21.01 19.52
C GLN A 501 7.80 20.09 20.33
N ASP A 502 9.02 19.91 19.87
CA ASP A 502 10.13 19.23 20.57
C ASP A 502 11.47 19.83 20.13
N ASN A 503 12.58 19.15 20.47
CA ASN A 503 13.93 19.60 20.14
C ASN A 503 14.53 18.93 18.90
N GLU A 504 13.77 18.04 18.25
CA GLU A 504 14.28 17.30 17.10
C GLU A 504 14.19 18.14 15.82
N TYR A 505 15.18 17.96 14.97
CA TYR A 505 15.20 18.54 13.62
C TYR A 505 14.27 17.75 12.71
N SER A 506 13.49 18.47 11.91
CA SER A 506 12.76 17.87 10.81
C SER A 506 12.64 18.82 9.62
N LYS A 507 12.67 18.25 8.44
CA LYS A 507 12.51 18.98 7.16
C LYS A 507 11.73 18.15 6.17
N GLY A 508 10.93 18.79 5.34
CA GLY A 508 10.26 18.11 4.26
C GLY A 508 9.54 19.05 3.31
N ALA A 509 8.97 18.43 2.30
CA ALA A 509 8.14 19.09 1.29
C ALA A 509 6.80 18.37 1.20
N ILE A 510 5.73 19.14 0.97
CA ILE A 510 4.38 18.64 0.75
C ILE A 510 3.85 19.26 -0.54
N PRO A 511 3.50 18.43 -1.54
CA PRO A 511 2.93 18.92 -2.79
C PRO A 511 1.52 19.47 -2.57
N THR A 512 1.22 20.56 -3.26
CA THR A 512 -0.09 21.19 -3.31
C THR A 512 -0.49 21.49 -4.74
N PRO A 513 -1.74 21.88 -5.02
CA PRO A 513 -2.15 22.32 -6.35
C PRO A 513 -1.38 23.54 -6.88
N PHE A 514 -0.70 24.29 -6.00
CA PHE A 514 -0.01 25.53 -6.34
C PHE A 514 1.52 25.41 -6.37
N GLY A 515 2.07 24.26 -6.00
CA GLY A 515 3.50 24.01 -5.80
C GLY A 515 3.74 23.32 -4.46
N GLU A 516 4.96 23.35 -3.98
CA GLU A 516 5.34 22.65 -2.75
C GLU A 516 5.36 23.59 -1.54
N ILE A 517 4.83 23.11 -0.41
CA ILE A 517 5.11 23.71 0.90
C ILE A 517 6.39 23.07 1.42
N ILE A 518 7.40 23.89 1.72
CA ILE A 518 8.65 23.42 2.35
C ILE A 518 8.65 23.84 3.81
N ILE A 519 8.86 22.87 4.69
CA ILE A 519 8.91 23.07 6.13
C ILE A 519 10.28 22.64 6.63
N GLU A 520 10.93 23.51 7.39
CA GLU A 520 12.14 23.17 8.13
C GLU A 520 11.98 23.62 9.58
N LYS A 521 11.96 22.66 10.49
CA LYS A 521 11.92 22.88 11.93
C LYS A 521 13.29 22.55 12.50
N GLY A 522 14.00 23.54 12.98
CA GLY A 522 15.20 23.35 13.79
C GLY A 522 14.83 23.04 15.24
N GLY A 523 15.76 22.45 16.02
CA GLY A 523 15.60 22.32 17.46
C GLY A 523 15.41 23.67 18.17
N LYS A 524 15.50 23.72 19.49
CA LYS A 524 15.20 24.92 20.34
C LYS A 524 15.78 26.27 19.86
N GLU A 525 16.84 26.25 19.06
CA GLU A 525 17.56 27.47 18.66
C GLU A 525 17.26 27.95 17.24
N LYS A 526 16.60 27.14 16.39
CA LYS A 526 16.22 27.53 15.05
C LYS A 526 14.72 27.74 14.92
N PRO A 527 14.25 28.93 14.51
CA PRO A 527 12.84 29.17 14.26
C PRO A 527 12.31 28.25 13.15
N LEU A 528 11.02 28.02 13.14
CA LEU A 528 10.33 27.39 12.04
C LEU A 528 10.53 28.20 10.75
N GLU A 529 11.13 27.57 9.74
CA GLU A 529 11.21 28.12 8.39
C GLU A 529 10.12 27.49 7.53
N LEU A 530 9.28 28.32 6.94
CA LEU A 530 8.16 27.91 6.11
C LEU A 530 8.20 28.66 4.78
N THR A 531 8.29 27.89 3.68
CA THR A 531 8.14 28.43 2.33
C THR A 531 6.85 27.87 1.73
N THR A 532 5.99 28.74 1.25
CA THR A 532 4.71 28.39 0.63
C THR A 532 4.52 29.11 -0.69
N PRO A 533 3.81 28.50 -1.65
CA PRO A 533 3.29 29.24 -2.80
C PRO A 533 2.46 30.45 -2.37
N LYS A 534 2.50 31.51 -3.17
CA LYS A 534 1.82 32.79 -2.85
C LYS A 534 0.29 32.69 -2.84
N GLU A 535 -0.26 31.68 -3.47
CA GLU A 535 -1.70 31.37 -3.52
C GLU A 535 -2.22 30.79 -2.21
N ILE A 536 -1.33 30.35 -1.33
CA ILE A 536 -1.68 29.73 -0.04
C ILE A 536 -1.69 30.79 1.06
N THR A 537 -2.83 30.94 1.72
CA THR A 537 -2.95 31.82 2.89
C THR A 537 -2.67 31.02 4.16
N ILE A 538 -1.71 31.49 4.97
CA ILE A 538 -1.48 30.95 6.31
C ILE A 538 -2.39 31.68 7.29
N ILE A 539 -3.18 30.92 8.05
CA ILE A 539 -4.05 31.46 9.10
C ILE A 539 -3.64 30.86 10.45
N SER A 540 -3.73 31.68 11.48
CA SER A 540 -3.41 31.28 12.85
C SER A 540 -4.41 30.26 13.41
#